data_ce7fd399613c244f2eba38f131b7da6e
#
_entry.id   ce7fd399613c244f2eba38f131b7da6e
#
_cell.length_a   1.000
_cell.length_b   1.000
_cell.length_c   1.000
_cell.angle_alpha   90.00
_cell.angle_beta   90.00
_cell.angle_gamma   90.00
#
_symmetry.space_group_name_H-M   'P 1'
#
loop_
_entity.id
_entity.type
_entity.pdbx_description
1 polymer ?
#
loop_
_entity_poly.entity_id
_entity_poly.type
_entity_poly.pdbx_seq_one_letter_code
_entity_poly.pdbx_strand_id
1 'polypeptide(L)'
;MLQDQLLLILVLLMSVSLLSILSEKLRIPYPIFLVVCGLIIGVIPNVIDIILKPDIIFLIFLPPLLFSAAWNTSWKDFWALRRAISLLALGLVIFTSCAVAVVSHLLIPGFTLALGFLLGGIISPPDAIAATSVLQKLKMPKRVLAILEGESLVNDAASLIVFRFAVVAVITGQFTLWNASIDFGIVAAAGIGVGLGIAFLIYAVHRFLPTTASIDTAITLITPYLMYIIAEHFHFSGVLAVVSGGLFLSARATEIFTYETRIQSRGVWETLVFLLNGAVFILIGLQLPVILHNLPQGHVPMLIVYGIIISIATILVRIIWVYPSTYLPRLISKKIRETEPYPHWKPVFIVAWSGMRGVVSLAAALSIPLMINEADAFPFRNEILFITFIVILITLVVQGLSLPYLIRKLNIIVKDNSEEKEIEIQMHLVTAILAYIDEHYKTEVRKDKAFKMLRERYEHFQTLQQKQLKKQISEPVHPKYFEALLELIEVRRKALAELKLENKYPDELLRNAEQGIDHEEARLRMQVKTEN
;
A
#
# COMPACT_ATOMS: atom_id res chain seq x y z
N MET A 1 33.53 8.55 -2.15
CA MET A 1 32.53 7.79 -2.96
C MET A 1 31.57 6.97 -2.12
N LEU A 2 31.97 5.94 -1.34
CA LEU A 2 31.03 5.15 -0.50
C LEU A 2 30.44 5.98 0.66
N GLN A 3 31.26 6.78 1.33
CA GLN A 3 30.80 7.66 2.42
C GLN A 3 29.81 8.72 1.93
N ASP A 4 30.07 9.30 0.75
CA ASP A 4 29.17 10.32 0.17
C ASP A 4 27.81 9.72 -0.21
N GLN A 5 27.81 8.50 -0.76
CA GLN A 5 26.56 7.77 -1.06
C GLN A 5 25.78 7.44 0.21
N LEU A 6 26.45 6.99 1.28
CA LEU A 6 25.83 6.73 2.56
C LEU A 6 25.25 8.02 3.17
N LEU A 7 26.04 9.11 3.16
CA LEU A 7 25.59 10.41 3.65
C LEU A 7 24.33 10.88 2.90
N LEU A 8 24.33 10.72 1.58
CA LEU A 8 23.20 11.09 0.73
C LEU A 8 21.92 10.29 1.10
N ILE A 9 22.05 8.97 1.31
CA ILE A 9 20.91 8.13 1.75
C ILE A 9 20.41 8.61 3.13
N LEU A 10 21.31 8.88 4.08
CA LEU A 10 20.93 9.35 5.41
C LEU A 10 20.25 10.73 5.36
N VAL A 11 20.77 11.66 4.56
CA VAL A 11 20.15 12.98 4.35
C VAL A 11 18.77 12.83 3.69
N LEU A 12 18.63 11.94 2.72
CA LEU A 12 17.35 11.66 2.07
C LEU A 12 16.32 11.14 3.10
N LEU A 13 16.66 10.13 3.89
CA LEU A 13 15.77 9.54 4.90
C LEU A 13 15.41 10.55 6.00
N MET A 14 16.37 11.36 6.43
CA MET A 14 16.13 12.45 7.38
C MET A 14 15.19 13.51 6.78
N SER A 15 15.40 13.89 5.52
CA SER A 15 14.55 14.85 4.82
C SER A 15 13.12 14.33 4.68
N VAL A 16 12.94 13.03 4.35
CA VAL A 16 11.62 12.37 4.32
C VAL A 16 10.93 12.52 5.66
N SER A 17 11.61 12.23 6.76
CA SER A 17 11.04 12.28 8.11
C SER A 17 10.63 13.71 8.49
N LEU A 18 11.51 14.69 8.29
CA LEU A 18 11.24 16.10 8.62
C LEU A 18 10.14 16.71 7.74
N LEU A 19 10.18 16.45 6.43
CA LEU A 19 9.17 16.94 5.51
C LEU A 19 7.79 16.29 5.76
N SER A 20 7.75 15.04 6.20
CA SER A 20 6.49 14.38 6.57
C SER A 20 5.82 15.06 7.78
N ILE A 21 6.58 15.49 8.78
CA ILE A 21 6.07 16.28 9.92
C ILE A 21 5.44 17.60 9.41
N LEU A 22 6.13 18.27 8.48
CA LEU A 22 5.63 19.52 7.90
C LEU A 22 4.36 19.30 7.07
N SER A 23 4.31 18.21 6.29
CA SER A 23 3.14 17.78 5.52
C SER A 23 1.90 17.61 6.40
N GLU A 24 2.03 16.96 7.56
CA GLU A 24 0.93 16.80 8.52
C GLU A 24 0.43 18.13 9.08
N LYS A 25 1.36 19.02 9.44
CA LYS A 25 1.03 20.38 9.91
C LYS A 25 0.28 21.21 8.87
N LEU A 26 0.67 21.07 7.60
CA LEU A 26 0.03 21.74 6.47
C LEU A 26 -1.25 21.04 5.98
N ARG A 27 -1.57 19.84 6.50
CA ARG A 27 -2.71 19.01 6.07
C ARG A 27 -2.69 18.66 4.59
N ILE A 28 -1.51 18.56 3.99
CA ILE A 28 -1.29 18.11 2.62
C ILE A 28 -0.95 16.62 2.65
N PRO A 29 -1.46 15.76 1.73
CA PRO A 29 -1.04 14.37 1.64
C PRO A 29 0.48 14.27 1.43
N TYR A 30 1.18 13.49 2.29
CA TYR A 30 2.64 13.43 2.30
C TYR A 30 3.26 13.03 0.95
N PRO A 31 2.66 12.14 0.12
CA PRO A 31 3.24 11.81 -1.19
C PRO A 31 3.37 13.04 -2.09
N ILE A 32 2.32 13.86 -2.17
CA ILE A 32 2.29 15.07 -2.99
C ILE A 32 3.32 16.08 -2.49
N PHE A 33 3.34 16.27 -1.16
CA PHE A 33 4.26 17.23 -0.53
C PHE A 33 5.72 16.86 -0.78
N LEU A 34 6.08 15.57 -0.65
CA LEU A 34 7.44 15.09 -0.89
C LEU A 34 7.88 15.23 -2.36
N VAL A 35 6.99 14.94 -3.32
CA VAL A 35 7.28 15.17 -4.75
C VAL A 35 7.55 16.65 -5.02
N VAL A 36 6.73 17.56 -4.51
CA VAL A 36 6.90 19.00 -4.69
C VAL A 36 8.18 19.49 -4.01
N CYS A 37 8.50 19.03 -2.81
CA CYS A 37 9.76 19.36 -2.14
C CYS A 37 10.97 18.81 -2.92
N GLY A 38 10.88 17.57 -3.43
CA GLY A 38 11.90 16.99 -4.28
C GLY A 38 12.15 17.81 -5.56
N LEU A 39 11.07 18.31 -6.19
CA LEU A 39 11.15 19.22 -7.33
C LEU A 39 11.89 20.52 -6.98
N ILE A 40 11.52 21.15 -5.88
CA ILE A 40 12.15 22.41 -5.43
C ILE A 40 13.64 22.19 -5.16
N ILE A 41 13.99 21.11 -4.44
CA ILE A 41 15.38 20.77 -4.12
C ILE A 41 16.16 20.46 -5.40
N GLY A 42 15.57 19.72 -6.34
CA GLY A 42 16.22 19.33 -7.60
C GLY A 42 16.53 20.50 -8.53
N VAL A 43 15.79 21.61 -8.44
CA VAL A 43 16.07 22.83 -9.25
C VAL A 43 17.26 23.64 -8.71
N ILE A 44 17.69 23.41 -7.46
CA ILE A 44 18.83 24.12 -6.87
C ILE A 44 20.15 23.59 -7.48
N PRO A 45 20.93 24.43 -8.18
CA PRO A 45 22.18 23.99 -8.81
C PRO A 45 23.18 23.40 -7.80
N ASN A 46 23.89 22.35 -8.18
CA ASN A 46 24.93 21.68 -7.40
C ASN A 46 24.49 21.03 -6.07
N VAL A 47 23.22 20.83 -5.85
CA VAL A 47 22.80 20.20 -4.58
C VAL A 47 22.91 18.69 -4.66
N ILE A 48 22.44 18.02 -5.69
CA ILE A 48 22.52 16.54 -5.79
C ILE A 48 22.28 16.07 -7.24
N ASP A 49 23.28 15.43 -7.85
CA ASP A 49 23.12 14.65 -9.08
C ASP A 49 22.91 13.16 -8.71
N ILE A 50 21.71 12.77 -8.37
CA ILE A 50 21.39 11.36 -8.13
C ILE A 50 21.06 10.70 -9.46
N ILE A 51 22.01 10.00 -10.05
CA ILE A 51 21.75 9.11 -11.17
C ILE A 51 21.15 7.81 -10.61
N LEU A 52 19.84 7.71 -10.64
CA LEU A 52 19.13 6.51 -10.22
C LEU A 52 19.31 5.41 -11.28
N LYS A 53 19.91 4.31 -10.88
CA LYS A 53 19.91 3.09 -11.70
C LYS A 53 18.54 2.42 -11.55
N PRO A 54 17.79 2.18 -12.65
CA PRO A 54 16.44 1.61 -12.61
C PRO A 54 16.37 0.29 -11.86
N ASP A 55 17.35 -0.58 -12.10
CA ASP A 55 17.41 -1.91 -11.47
C ASP A 55 17.47 -1.82 -9.95
N ILE A 56 18.14 -0.80 -9.41
CA ILE A 56 18.22 -0.57 -7.97
C ILE A 56 16.86 -0.14 -7.41
N ILE A 57 16.13 0.70 -8.16
CA ILE A 57 14.78 1.15 -7.73
C ILE A 57 13.84 -0.06 -7.67
N PHE A 58 13.78 -0.87 -8.73
CA PHE A 58 12.95 -2.07 -8.74
C PHE A 58 13.34 -3.04 -7.64
N LEU A 59 14.64 -3.27 -7.44
CA LEU A 59 15.12 -4.25 -6.47
C LEU A 59 14.91 -3.79 -5.02
N ILE A 60 15.18 -2.53 -4.70
CA ILE A 60 15.13 -2.04 -3.31
C ILE A 60 13.70 -1.72 -2.88
N PHE A 61 12.92 -1.05 -3.74
CA PHE A 61 11.63 -0.49 -3.32
C PHE A 61 10.45 -1.42 -3.62
N LEU A 62 10.43 -2.06 -4.80
CA LEU A 62 9.25 -2.77 -5.26
C LEU A 62 8.91 -4.01 -4.42
N PRO A 63 9.86 -4.94 -4.10
CA PRO A 63 9.53 -6.15 -3.35
C PRO A 63 8.95 -5.89 -1.96
N PRO A 64 9.56 -5.05 -1.10
CA PRO A 64 9.00 -4.82 0.23
C PRO A 64 7.67 -4.06 0.21
N LEU A 65 7.49 -3.10 -0.70
CA LEU A 65 6.23 -2.35 -0.82
C LEU A 65 5.08 -3.28 -1.26
N LEU A 66 5.31 -4.12 -2.26
CA LEU A 66 4.32 -5.12 -2.72
C LEU A 66 4.03 -6.16 -1.65
N PHE A 67 5.06 -6.66 -0.96
CA PHE A 67 4.88 -7.63 0.11
C PHE A 67 4.05 -7.05 1.26
N SER A 68 4.35 -5.84 1.70
CA SER A 68 3.58 -5.17 2.75
C SER A 68 2.13 -4.92 2.32
N ALA A 69 1.90 -4.52 1.07
CA ALA A 69 0.56 -4.36 0.53
C ALA A 69 -0.19 -5.69 0.48
N ALA A 70 0.44 -6.77 0.00
CA ALA A 70 -0.13 -8.12 -0.01
C ALA A 70 -0.39 -8.65 1.41
N TRP A 71 0.51 -8.37 2.35
CA TRP A 71 0.38 -8.76 3.75
C TRP A 71 -0.81 -8.12 4.45
N ASN A 72 -1.08 -6.85 4.18
CA ASN A 72 -2.20 -6.10 4.76
C ASN A 72 -3.53 -6.37 4.05
N THR A 73 -3.52 -6.97 2.87
CA THR A 73 -4.74 -7.30 2.11
C THR A 73 -5.40 -8.56 2.67
N SER A 74 -6.68 -8.46 3.03
CA SER A 74 -7.47 -9.63 3.42
C SER A 74 -7.66 -10.58 2.24
N TRP A 75 -7.16 -11.82 2.33
CA TRP A 75 -7.39 -12.86 1.32
C TRP A 75 -8.88 -13.10 1.05
N LYS A 76 -9.69 -13.08 2.11
CA LYS A 76 -11.15 -13.26 2.00
C LYS A 76 -11.80 -12.15 1.17
N ASP A 77 -11.44 -10.90 1.43
CA ASP A 77 -11.98 -9.75 0.70
C ASP A 77 -11.44 -9.70 -0.74
N PHE A 78 -10.14 -9.97 -0.93
CA PHE A 78 -9.53 -10.09 -2.24
C PHE A 78 -10.25 -11.13 -3.11
N TRP A 79 -10.51 -12.32 -2.57
CA TRP A 79 -11.19 -13.38 -3.29
C TRP A 79 -12.68 -13.08 -3.53
N ALA A 80 -13.35 -12.44 -2.57
CA ALA A 80 -14.73 -11.98 -2.73
C ALA A 80 -14.85 -10.90 -3.82
N LEU A 81 -13.85 -10.03 -3.94
CA LEU A 81 -13.82 -8.92 -4.90
C LEU A 81 -13.01 -9.24 -6.17
N ARG A 82 -12.51 -10.49 -6.35
CA ARG A 82 -11.62 -10.90 -7.46
C ARG A 82 -12.08 -10.44 -8.84
N ARG A 83 -13.40 -10.44 -9.09
CA ARG A 83 -13.94 -9.99 -10.37
C ARG A 83 -13.71 -8.50 -10.61
N ALA A 84 -14.02 -7.66 -9.63
CA ALA A 84 -13.81 -6.22 -9.72
C ALA A 84 -12.31 -5.92 -9.83
N ILE A 85 -11.50 -6.57 -9.00
CA ILE A 85 -10.04 -6.46 -9.00
C ILE A 85 -9.46 -6.86 -10.36
N SER A 86 -9.83 -8.02 -10.92
CA SER A 86 -9.30 -8.47 -12.21
C SER A 86 -9.70 -7.56 -13.37
N LEU A 87 -10.94 -7.06 -13.38
CA LEU A 87 -11.40 -6.13 -14.41
C LEU A 87 -10.67 -4.78 -14.38
N LEU A 88 -10.29 -4.33 -13.17
CA LEU A 88 -9.51 -3.10 -13.00
C LEU A 88 -8.01 -3.35 -13.20
N ALA A 89 -7.47 -4.41 -12.62
CA ALA A 89 -6.04 -4.68 -12.68
C ALA A 89 -5.55 -5.14 -14.06
N LEU A 90 -6.32 -5.96 -14.78
CA LEU A 90 -5.96 -6.46 -16.10
C LEU A 90 -6.68 -5.68 -17.21
N GLY A 91 -8.01 -5.60 -17.12
CA GLY A 91 -8.81 -4.99 -18.18
C GLY A 91 -8.52 -3.50 -18.34
N LEU A 92 -8.45 -2.74 -17.26
CA LEU A 92 -8.14 -1.31 -17.31
C LEU A 92 -6.70 -1.05 -17.79
N VAL A 93 -5.72 -1.87 -17.35
CA VAL A 93 -4.33 -1.74 -17.80
C VAL A 93 -4.24 -1.89 -19.32
N ILE A 94 -4.83 -2.95 -19.88
CA ILE A 94 -4.86 -3.18 -21.32
C ILE A 94 -5.60 -2.03 -22.04
N PHE A 95 -6.78 -1.66 -21.56
CA PHE A 95 -7.59 -0.61 -22.17
C PHE A 95 -6.88 0.75 -22.14
N THR A 96 -6.23 1.10 -21.01
CA THR A 96 -5.45 2.33 -20.88
C THR A 96 -4.23 2.29 -21.81
N SER A 97 -3.52 1.17 -21.88
CA SER A 97 -2.35 1.01 -22.77
C SER A 97 -2.74 1.17 -24.24
N CYS A 98 -3.85 0.57 -24.67
CA CYS A 98 -4.39 0.74 -26.02
C CYS A 98 -4.78 2.21 -26.30
N ALA A 99 -5.51 2.84 -25.39
CA ALA A 99 -5.94 4.23 -25.55
C ALA A 99 -4.75 5.19 -25.63
N VAL A 100 -3.78 5.04 -24.73
CA VAL A 100 -2.56 5.85 -24.73
C VAL A 100 -1.74 5.59 -26.00
N ALA A 101 -1.65 4.33 -26.45
CA ALA A 101 -0.95 4.00 -27.70
C ALA A 101 -1.55 4.74 -28.90
N VAL A 102 -2.87 4.74 -29.03
CA VAL A 102 -3.57 5.45 -30.11
C VAL A 102 -3.39 6.96 -29.97
N VAL A 103 -3.63 7.51 -28.78
CA VAL A 103 -3.53 8.97 -28.55
C VAL A 103 -2.11 9.47 -28.80
N SER A 104 -1.08 8.79 -28.28
CA SER A 104 0.31 9.21 -28.46
C SER A 104 0.77 9.07 -29.91
N HIS A 105 0.36 8.01 -30.62
CA HIS A 105 0.65 7.82 -32.04
C HIS A 105 0.06 8.94 -32.92
N LEU A 106 -1.17 9.37 -32.61
CA LEU A 106 -1.82 10.46 -33.34
C LEU A 106 -1.27 11.84 -32.99
N LEU A 107 -0.79 12.01 -31.76
CA LEU A 107 -0.40 13.30 -31.22
C LEU A 107 1.07 13.63 -31.50
N ILE A 108 1.97 12.64 -31.39
CA ILE A 108 3.42 12.84 -31.45
C ILE A 108 3.93 12.39 -32.83
N PRO A 109 4.48 13.32 -33.66
CA PRO A 109 5.02 12.97 -34.97
C PRO A 109 6.15 11.93 -34.86
N GLY A 110 6.08 10.87 -35.68
CA GLY A 110 7.07 9.79 -35.67
C GLY A 110 6.93 8.77 -34.55
N PHE A 111 5.95 8.94 -33.64
CA PHE A 111 5.73 8.01 -32.54
C PHE A 111 4.97 6.77 -33.03
N THR A 112 5.62 5.61 -33.01
CA THR A 112 5.02 4.35 -33.45
C THR A 112 4.00 3.82 -32.46
N LEU A 113 3.10 2.92 -32.88
CA LEU A 113 2.17 2.25 -31.96
C LEU A 113 2.91 1.44 -30.90
N ALA A 114 4.06 0.83 -31.22
CA ALA A 114 4.88 0.11 -30.26
C ALA A 114 5.41 1.04 -29.14
N LEU A 115 5.89 2.24 -29.50
CA LEU A 115 6.27 3.28 -28.52
C LEU A 115 5.05 3.76 -27.72
N GLY A 116 3.89 3.84 -28.36
CA GLY A 116 2.63 4.18 -27.70
C GLY A 116 2.21 3.13 -26.67
N PHE A 117 2.33 1.84 -26.99
CA PHE A 117 2.10 0.75 -26.03
C PHE A 117 3.15 0.74 -24.92
N LEU A 118 4.39 1.10 -25.22
CA LEU A 118 5.45 1.28 -24.22
C LEU A 118 5.07 2.36 -23.19
N LEU A 119 4.71 3.55 -23.68
CA LEU A 119 4.24 4.64 -22.82
C LEU A 119 2.95 4.25 -22.08
N GLY A 120 2.02 3.58 -22.76
CA GLY A 120 0.78 3.07 -22.17
C GLY A 120 1.04 2.05 -21.06
N GLY A 121 1.93 1.09 -21.26
CA GLY A 121 2.36 0.14 -20.23
C GLY A 121 2.96 0.83 -19.02
N ILE A 122 3.79 1.85 -19.21
CA ILE A 122 4.43 2.63 -18.14
C ILE A 122 3.39 3.38 -17.29
N ILE A 123 2.43 4.07 -17.93
CA ILE A 123 1.50 4.97 -17.21
C ILE A 123 0.15 4.32 -16.89
N SER A 124 -0.11 3.08 -17.31
CA SER A 124 -1.39 2.42 -17.05
C SER A 124 -1.64 2.07 -15.58
N PRO A 125 -0.66 1.60 -14.76
CA PRO A 125 -0.94 1.18 -13.40
C PRO A 125 -1.18 2.39 -12.50
N PRO A 126 -2.34 2.47 -11.80
CA PRO A 126 -2.53 3.44 -10.75
C PRO A 126 -1.83 3.00 -9.46
N ASP A 127 -1.32 3.96 -8.71
CA ASP A 127 -0.73 3.77 -7.40
C ASP A 127 -1.80 3.89 -6.30
N ALA A 128 -2.06 2.79 -5.60
CA ALA A 128 -3.01 2.82 -4.49
C ALA A 128 -2.49 3.57 -3.27
N ILE A 129 -1.17 3.61 -3.01
CA ILE A 129 -0.60 4.19 -1.79
C ILE A 129 -0.96 5.66 -1.67
N ALA A 130 -0.79 6.42 -2.76
CA ALA A 130 -1.16 7.83 -2.81
C ALA A 130 -2.67 8.03 -2.58
N ALA A 131 -3.53 7.17 -3.15
CA ALA A 131 -4.97 7.24 -2.99
C ALA A 131 -5.42 6.81 -1.58
N THR A 132 -4.96 5.68 -1.08
CA THR A 132 -5.38 5.11 0.21
C THR A 132 -4.93 5.97 1.38
N SER A 133 -3.76 6.63 1.30
CA SER A 133 -3.30 7.58 2.32
C SER A 133 -4.29 8.74 2.56
N VAL A 134 -5.02 9.14 1.53
CA VAL A 134 -6.09 10.15 1.60
C VAL A 134 -7.40 9.55 2.08
N LEU A 135 -7.79 8.39 1.51
CA LEU A 135 -9.07 7.74 1.74
C LEU A 135 -9.22 7.20 3.16
N GLN A 136 -8.15 6.65 3.75
CA GLN A 136 -8.15 6.13 5.13
C GLN A 136 -8.45 7.22 6.16
N LYS A 137 -7.94 8.45 5.95
CA LYS A 137 -8.23 9.60 6.84
C LYS A 137 -9.68 10.07 6.76
N LEU A 138 -10.42 9.70 5.71
CA LEU A 138 -11.78 10.18 5.43
C LEU A 138 -12.87 9.12 5.66
N LYS A 139 -12.55 8.05 6.41
CA LYS A 139 -13.49 6.96 6.77
C LYS A 139 -14.30 6.45 5.56
N MET A 140 -13.62 6.11 4.46
CA MET A 140 -14.27 5.56 3.26
C MET A 140 -14.74 4.12 3.46
N PRO A 141 -15.79 3.66 2.71
CA PRO A 141 -16.24 2.27 2.79
C PRO A 141 -15.08 1.29 2.58
N LYS A 142 -14.91 0.30 3.47
CA LYS A 142 -13.85 -0.72 3.42
C LYS A 142 -13.77 -1.42 2.05
N ARG A 143 -14.92 -1.60 1.39
CA ARG A 143 -14.99 -2.18 0.04
C ARG A 143 -14.23 -1.35 -1.02
N VAL A 144 -14.26 -0.01 -0.93
CA VAL A 144 -13.54 0.88 -1.86
C VAL A 144 -12.04 0.71 -1.67
N LEU A 145 -11.57 0.72 -0.42
CA LEU A 145 -10.17 0.51 -0.08
C LEU A 145 -9.68 -0.86 -0.57
N ALA A 146 -10.43 -1.93 -0.26
CA ALA A 146 -10.07 -3.29 -0.68
C ALA A 146 -10.02 -3.46 -2.21
N ILE A 147 -10.88 -2.77 -2.97
CA ILE A 147 -10.82 -2.78 -4.44
C ILE A 147 -9.56 -2.07 -4.93
N LEU A 148 -9.23 -0.88 -4.40
CA LEU A 148 -8.06 -0.12 -4.84
C LEU A 148 -6.74 -0.81 -4.46
N GLU A 149 -6.65 -1.36 -3.25
CA GLU A 149 -5.50 -2.14 -2.80
C GLU A 149 -5.33 -3.40 -3.63
N GLY A 150 -6.41 -4.16 -3.84
CA GLY A 150 -6.37 -5.36 -4.68
C GLY A 150 -6.07 -5.06 -6.15
N GLU A 151 -6.58 -3.95 -6.70
CA GLU A 151 -6.24 -3.48 -8.05
C GLU A 151 -4.73 -3.23 -8.16
N SER A 152 -4.15 -2.47 -7.22
CA SER A 152 -2.73 -2.10 -7.23
C SER A 152 -1.79 -3.30 -7.12
N LEU A 153 -2.17 -4.34 -6.38
CA LEU A 153 -1.36 -5.55 -6.25
C LEU A 153 -1.14 -6.29 -7.58
N VAL A 154 -2.10 -6.24 -8.49
CA VAL A 154 -2.09 -7.03 -9.72
C VAL A 154 -1.78 -6.17 -10.96
N ASN A 155 -2.18 -4.90 -10.97
CA ASN A 155 -1.99 -4.01 -12.11
C ASN A 155 -0.51 -3.74 -12.42
N ASP A 156 0.35 -3.67 -11.38
CA ASP A 156 1.78 -3.45 -11.55
C ASP A 156 2.42 -4.60 -12.35
N ALA A 157 2.03 -5.84 -12.03
CA ALA A 157 2.49 -7.00 -12.80
C ALA A 157 1.97 -6.94 -14.25
N ALA A 158 0.69 -6.64 -14.44
CA ALA A 158 0.10 -6.56 -15.78
C ALA A 158 0.76 -5.47 -16.63
N SER A 159 1.01 -4.31 -16.06
CA SER A 159 1.65 -3.17 -16.74
C SER A 159 3.10 -3.45 -17.13
N LEU A 160 3.88 -4.05 -16.22
CA LEU A 160 5.27 -4.42 -16.49
C LEU A 160 5.38 -5.49 -17.57
N ILE A 161 4.41 -6.38 -17.69
CA ILE A 161 4.37 -7.34 -18.79
C ILE A 161 4.06 -6.62 -20.12
N VAL A 162 3.07 -5.72 -20.16
CA VAL A 162 2.81 -4.89 -21.35
C VAL A 162 4.05 -4.07 -21.73
N PHE A 163 4.73 -3.48 -20.74
CA PHE A 163 5.99 -2.76 -20.93
C PHE A 163 7.06 -3.63 -21.58
N ARG A 164 7.32 -4.84 -21.04
CA ARG A 164 8.33 -5.77 -21.59
C ARG A 164 8.04 -6.12 -23.04
N PHE A 165 6.79 -6.47 -23.37
CA PHE A 165 6.41 -6.78 -24.74
C PHE A 165 6.51 -5.57 -25.67
N ALA A 166 6.18 -4.38 -25.19
CA ALA A 166 6.33 -3.16 -25.97
C ALA A 166 7.81 -2.84 -26.25
N VAL A 167 8.71 -3.03 -25.28
CA VAL A 167 10.17 -2.89 -25.47
C VAL A 167 10.65 -3.85 -26.56
N VAL A 168 10.27 -5.14 -26.47
CA VAL A 168 10.63 -6.14 -27.48
C VAL A 168 10.08 -5.75 -28.85
N ALA A 169 8.83 -5.28 -28.93
CA ALA A 169 8.23 -4.83 -30.20
C ALA A 169 8.94 -3.62 -30.82
N VAL A 170 9.45 -2.69 -29.99
CA VAL A 170 10.25 -1.55 -30.45
C VAL A 170 11.61 -2.02 -30.98
N ILE A 171 12.26 -2.98 -30.30
CA ILE A 171 13.60 -3.47 -30.66
C ILE A 171 13.53 -4.36 -31.92
N THR A 172 12.54 -5.27 -32.00
CA THR A 172 12.47 -6.26 -33.08
C THR A 172 11.65 -5.81 -34.28
N GLY A 173 10.83 -4.78 -34.13
CA GLY A 173 9.85 -4.34 -35.14
C GLY A 173 8.70 -5.33 -35.36
N GLN A 174 8.62 -6.41 -34.58
CA GLN A 174 7.60 -7.46 -34.74
C GLN A 174 6.79 -7.62 -33.47
N PHE A 175 5.47 -7.74 -33.60
CA PHE A 175 4.57 -8.00 -32.51
C PHE A 175 3.51 -9.03 -32.93
N THR A 176 3.45 -10.14 -32.20
CA THR A 176 2.42 -11.16 -32.39
C THR A 176 1.60 -11.30 -31.11
N LEU A 177 0.32 -10.89 -31.17
CA LEU A 177 -0.61 -10.98 -30.03
C LEU A 177 -0.72 -12.38 -29.43
N TRP A 178 -0.66 -13.41 -30.28
CA TRP A 178 -0.78 -14.80 -29.85
C TRP A 178 0.38 -15.22 -28.94
N ASN A 179 1.61 -15.00 -29.38
CA ASN A 179 2.81 -15.33 -28.59
C ASN A 179 2.86 -14.51 -27.30
N ALA A 180 2.56 -13.21 -27.39
CA ALA A 180 2.49 -12.33 -26.23
C ALA A 180 1.47 -12.82 -25.18
N SER A 181 0.31 -13.33 -25.60
CA SER A 181 -0.72 -13.83 -24.67
C SER A 181 -0.31 -15.13 -23.98
N ILE A 182 0.36 -16.05 -24.71
CA ILE A 182 0.87 -17.30 -24.14
C ILE A 182 2.00 -17.02 -23.15
N ASP A 183 2.97 -16.19 -23.55
CA ASP A 183 4.10 -15.82 -22.71
C ASP A 183 3.64 -15.08 -21.45
N PHE A 184 2.62 -14.19 -21.59
CA PHE A 184 1.98 -13.57 -20.42
C PHE A 184 1.47 -14.62 -19.44
N GLY A 185 0.74 -15.64 -19.93
CA GLY A 185 0.18 -16.70 -19.10
C GLY A 185 1.28 -17.51 -18.39
N ILE A 186 2.36 -17.85 -19.12
CA ILE A 186 3.49 -18.62 -18.59
C ILE A 186 4.25 -17.79 -17.52
N VAL A 187 4.64 -16.56 -17.85
CA VAL A 187 5.37 -15.67 -16.95
C VAL A 187 4.59 -15.39 -15.67
N ALA A 188 3.27 -15.19 -15.79
CA ALA A 188 2.40 -14.97 -14.64
C ALA A 188 2.23 -16.23 -13.79
N ALA A 189 1.89 -17.37 -14.40
CA ALA A 189 1.66 -18.63 -13.68
C ALA A 189 2.95 -19.15 -13.00
N ALA A 190 4.08 -19.09 -13.71
CA ALA A 190 5.36 -19.49 -13.16
C ALA A 190 5.81 -18.53 -12.03
N GLY A 191 5.62 -17.22 -12.17
CA GLY A 191 5.88 -16.26 -11.09
C GLY A 191 5.08 -16.58 -9.82
N ILE A 192 3.76 -16.82 -9.97
CA ILE A 192 2.92 -17.26 -8.86
C ILE A 192 3.43 -18.56 -8.25
N GLY A 193 3.81 -19.53 -9.08
CA GLY A 193 4.36 -20.80 -8.62
C GLY A 193 5.64 -20.66 -7.79
N VAL A 194 6.58 -19.83 -8.23
CA VAL A 194 7.82 -19.52 -7.50
C VAL A 194 7.48 -18.83 -6.16
N GLY A 195 6.60 -17.83 -6.18
CA GLY A 195 6.19 -17.12 -4.98
C GLY A 195 5.55 -18.03 -3.93
N LEU A 196 4.62 -18.88 -4.35
CA LEU A 196 3.98 -19.86 -3.46
C LEU A 196 4.96 -20.93 -2.96
N GLY A 197 5.88 -21.39 -3.80
CA GLY A 197 6.92 -22.35 -3.41
C GLY A 197 7.83 -21.80 -2.31
N ILE A 198 8.32 -20.59 -2.48
CA ILE A 198 9.14 -19.90 -1.46
C ILE A 198 8.31 -19.62 -0.20
N ALA A 199 7.06 -19.15 -0.36
CA ALA A 199 6.17 -18.91 0.77
C ALA A 199 5.90 -20.17 1.58
N PHE A 200 5.72 -21.32 0.93
CA PHE A 200 5.56 -22.60 1.61
C PHE A 200 6.83 -23.02 2.38
N LEU A 201 8.01 -22.80 1.80
CA LEU A 201 9.28 -23.03 2.47
C LEU A 201 9.41 -22.14 3.74
N ILE A 202 9.13 -20.85 3.59
CA ILE A 202 9.17 -19.89 4.71
C ILE A 202 8.12 -20.22 5.78
N TYR A 203 6.91 -20.62 5.37
CA TYR A 203 5.89 -21.14 6.27
C TYR A 203 6.41 -22.33 7.08
N ALA A 204 7.07 -23.29 6.42
CA ALA A 204 7.64 -24.46 7.10
C ALA A 204 8.74 -24.06 8.09
N VAL A 205 9.61 -23.10 7.75
CA VAL A 205 10.62 -22.56 8.66
C VAL A 205 9.98 -22.00 9.91
N HIS A 206 9.01 -21.09 9.79
CA HIS A 206 8.33 -20.48 10.94
C HIS A 206 7.50 -21.47 11.77
N ARG A 207 6.96 -22.51 11.12
CA ARG A 207 6.09 -23.49 11.79
C ARG A 207 6.86 -24.55 12.57
N PHE A 208 8.00 -25.01 12.04
CA PHE A 208 8.69 -26.20 12.54
C PHE A 208 10.02 -25.89 13.23
N LEU A 209 10.61 -24.72 13.00
CA LEU A 209 11.86 -24.33 13.66
C LEU A 209 11.58 -23.46 14.89
N PRO A 210 12.33 -23.63 15.97
CA PRO A 210 12.24 -22.75 17.12
C PRO A 210 12.85 -21.40 16.77
N THR A 211 12.00 -20.40 16.51
CA THR A 211 12.38 -19.05 16.14
C THR A 211 12.05 -18.06 17.26
N THR A 212 12.71 -16.90 17.23
CA THR A 212 12.40 -15.75 18.09
C THR A 212 11.72 -14.66 17.28
N ALA A 213 11.03 -13.74 17.94
CA ALA A 213 10.35 -12.62 17.26
C ALA A 213 11.29 -11.80 16.36
N SER A 214 12.55 -11.63 16.75
CA SER A 214 13.55 -10.92 15.96
C SER A 214 13.99 -11.71 14.72
N ILE A 215 14.18 -13.04 14.83
CA ILE A 215 14.52 -13.91 13.71
C ILE A 215 13.35 -13.94 12.72
N ASP A 216 12.13 -14.13 13.21
CA ASP A 216 10.93 -14.13 12.38
C ASP A 216 10.79 -12.82 11.60
N THR A 217 10.94 -11.70 12.29
CA THR A 217 10.88 -10.37 11.66
C THR A 217 11.95 -10.21 10.58
N ALA A 218 13.19 -10.63 10.85
CA ALA A 218 14.28 -10.58 9.87
C ALA A 218 13.99 -11.45 8.63
N ILE A 219 13.46 -12.66 8.83
CA ILE A 219 13.05 -13.54 7.73
C ILE A 219 11.95 -12.88 6.90
N THR A 220 10.95 -12.25 7.53
CA THR A 220 9.91 -11.55 6.76
C THR A 220 10.45 -10.41 5.90
N LEU A 221 11.50 -9.70 6.34
CA LEU A 221 12.15 -8.64 5.58
C LEU A 221 12.93 -9.17 4.37
N ILE A 222 13.55 -10.34 4.49
CA ILE A 222 14.35 -10.97 3.44
C ILE A 222 13.44 -11.66 2.40
N THR A 223 12.32 -12.22 2.83
CA THR A 223 11.40 -13.03 2.02
C THR A 223 10.98 -12.37 0.70
N PRO A 224 10.51 -11.11 0.65
CA PRO A 224 10.12 -10.48 -0.62
C PRO A 224 11.25 -10.35 -1.62
N TYR A 225 12.47 -10.10 -1.16
CA TYR A 225 13.64 -10.04 -2.04
C TYR A 225 13.96 -11.41 -2.63
N LEU A 226 13.90 -12.47 -1.84
CA LEU A 226 14.11 -13.84 -2.33
C LEU A 226 13.07 -14.20 -3.39
N MET A 227 11.79 -13.93 -3.13
CA MET A 227 10.71 -14.18 -4.08
C MET A 227 10.93 -13.42 -5.39
N TYR A 228 11.26 -12.13 -5.30
CA TYR A 228 11.47 -11.27 -6.46
C TYR A 228 12.68 -11.71 -7.27
N ILE A 229 13.86 -11.84 -6.65
CA ILE A 229 15.12 -12.13 -7.32
C ILE A 229 15.07 -13.52 -7.98
N ILE A 230 14.53 -14.53 -7.30
CA ILE A 230 14.46 -15.90 -7.86
C ILE A 230 13.52 -15.92 -9.06
N ALA A 231 12.35 -15.26 -8.99
CA ALA A 231 11.43 -15.22 -10.12
C ALA A 231 12.04 -14.48 -11.32
N GLU A 232 12.65 -13.30 -11.10
CA GLU A 232 13.29 -12.51 -12.17
C GLU A 232 14.51 -13.22 -12.79
N HIS A 233 15.27 -14.00 -11.99
CA HIS A 233 16.39 -14.80 -12.51
C HIS A 233 15.94 -15.80 -13.58
N PHE A 234 14.76 -16.38 -13.42
CA PHE A 234 14.15 -17.27 -14.40
C PHE A 234 13.28 -16.54 -15.44
N HIS A 235 13.32 -15.22 -15.51
CA HIS A 235 12.51 -14.38 -16.39
C HIS A 235 11.00 -14.49 -16.15
N PHE A 236 10.57 -14.91 -14.95
CA PHE A 236 9.18 -14.91 -14.50
C PHE A 236 8.81 -13.58 -13.82
N SER A 237 7.54 -13.40 -13.49
CA SER A 237 7.09 -12.17 -12.82
C SER A 237 7.48 -12.16 -11.34
N GLY A 238 8.50 -11.37 -10.96
CA GLY A 238 8.89 -11.12 -9.58
C GLY A 238 7.78 -10.45 -8.78
N VAL A 239 7.00 -9.58 -9.40
CA VAL A 239 5.85 -8.89 -8.79
C VAL A 239 4.79 -9.91 -8.36
N LEU A 240 4.36 -10.80 -9.25
CA LEU A 240 3.36 -11.83 -8.92
C LEU A 240 3.89 -12.86 -7.92
N ALA A 241 5.20 -13.13 -7.93
CA ALA A 241 5.81 -13.99 -6.93
C ALA A 241 5.69 -13.38 -5.52
N VAL A 242 6.04 -12.11 -5.36
CA VAL A 242 5.94 -11.40 -4.06
C VAL A 242 4.50 -11.28 -3.61
N VAL A 243 3.58 -10.92 -4.50
CA VAL A 243 2.16 -10.74 -4.16
C VAL A 243 1.51 -12.07 -3.75
N SER A 244 1.69 -13.13 -4.54
CA SER A 244 1.10 -14.44 -4.23
C SER A 244 1.68 -15.04 -2.95
N GLY A 245 3.00 -14.94 -2.76
CA GLY A 245 3.67 -15.39 -1.54
C GLY A 245 3.27 -14.58 -0.31
N GLY A 246 3.18 -13.25 -0.42
CA GLY A 246 2.74 -12.37 0.65
C GLY A 246 1.31 -12.66 1.10
N LEU A 247 0.38 -12.81 0.15
CA LEU A 247 -1.02 -13.19 0.44
C LEU A 247 -1.11 -14.58 1.11
N PHE A 248 -0.32 -15.55 0.67
CA PHE A 248 -0.29 -16.87 1.27
C PHE A 248 0.20 -16.84 2.73
N LEU A 249 1.30 -16.14 3.01
CA LEU A 249 1.86 -16.01 4.35
C LEU A 249 0.94 -15.20 5.26
N SER A 250 0.36 -14.11 4.78
CA SER A 250 -0.61 -13.28 5.51
C SER A 250 -1.82 -14.09 5.96
N ALA A 251 -2.38 -14.92 5.08
CA ALA A 251 -3.53 -15.76 5.41
C ALA A 251 -3.25 -16.78 6.53
N ARG A 252 -1.98 -17.12 6.76
CA ARG A 252 -1.51 -18.07 7.80
C ARG A 252 -0.73 -17.44 8.93
N ALA A 253 -0.67 -16.11 9.00
CA ALA A 253 0.12 -15.38 10.00
C ALA A 253 -0.23 -15.74 11.45
N THR A 254 -1.49 -16.04 11.72
CA THR A 254 -1.95 -16.45 13.06
C THR A 254 -1.49 -17.85 13.47
N GLU A 255 -1.18 -18.71 12.49
CA GLU A 255 -0.72 -20.09 12.74
C GLU A 255 0.80 -20.17 12.98
N ILE A 256 1.55 -19.24 12.38
CA ILE A 256 3.03 -19.28 12.35
C ILE A 256 3.68 -18.29 13.30
N PHE A 257 3.03 -17.16 13.60
CA PHE A 257 3.61 -16.11 14.43
C PHE A 257 3.04 -16.07 15.85
N THR A 258 3.94 -15.92 16.82
CA THR A 258 3.58 -15.58 18.19
C THR A 258 3.01 -14.16 18.27
N TYR A 259 2.38 -13.80 19.36
CA TYR A 259 1.90 -12.42 19.59
C TYR A 259 3.06 -11.41 19.56
N GLU A 260 4.22 -11.79 20.11
CA GLU A 260 5.44 -10.96 20.13
C GLU A 260 5.93 -10.67 18.72
N THR A 261 6.04 -11.71 17.88
CA THR A 261 6.43 -11.57 16.46
C THR A 261 5.47 -10.66 15.72
N ARG A 262 4.15 -10.81 15.92
CA ARG A 262 3.15 -9.96 15.24
C ARG A 262 3.24 -8.49 15.63
N ILE A 263 3.51 -8.18 16.89
CA ILE A 263 3.67 -6.79 17.37
C ILE A 263 4.97 -6.20 16.81
N GLN A 264 6.08 -6.91 16.96
CA GLN A 264 7.40 -6.43 16.55
C GLN A 264 7.48 -6.26 15.02
N SER A 265 7.07 -7.27 14.24
CA SER A 265 7.12 -7.21 12.78
C SER A 265 6.26 -6.08 12.23
N ARG A 266 5.07 -5.83 12.81
CA ARG A 266 4.20 -4.75 12.38
C ARG A 266 4.88 -3.39 12.52
N GLY A 267 5.50 -3.07 13.66
CA GLY A 267 6.19 -1.80 13.86
C GLY A 267 7.38 -1.61 12.92
N VAL A 268 8.16 -2.67 12.69
CA VAL A 268 9.28 -2.65 11.75
C VAL A 268 8.79 -2.41 10.31
N TRP A 269 7.76 -3.12 9.87
CA TRP A 269 7.19 -2.97 8.53
C TRP A 269 6.55 -1.59 8.32
N GLU A 270 5.79 -1.06 9.28
CA GLU A 270 5.21 0.28 9.19
C GLU A 270 6.30 1.35 9.00
N THR A 271 7.41 1.26 9.75
CA THR A 271 8.54 2.19 9.63
C THR A 271 9.26 2.03 8.29
N LEU A 272 9.56 0.80 7.88
CA LEU A 272 10.25 0.54 6.61
C LEU A 272 9.44 1.05 5.41
N VAL A 273 8.16 0.73 5.35
CA VAL A 273 7.25 1.16 4.28
C VAL A 273 7.12 2.68 4.23
N PHE A 274 7.03 3.34 5.39
CA PHE A 274 7.02 4.80 5.46
C PHE A 274 8.28 5.41 4.86
N LEU A 275 9.46 4.91 5.24
CA LEU A 275 10.74 5.42 4.72
C LEU A 275 10.91 5.15 3.23
N LEU A 276 10.57 3.94 2.76
CA LEU A 276 10.67 3.58 1.35
C LEU A 276 9.72 4.42 0.49
N ASN A 277 8.46 4.54 0.87
CA ASN A 277 7.49 5.38 0.16
C ASN A 277 7.95 6.85 0.12
N GLY A 278 8.38 7.38 1.25
CA GLY A 278 8.85 8.76 1.31
C GLY A 278 10.08 8.99 0.44
N ALA A 279 11.07 8.08 0.49
CA ALA A 279 12.25 8.16 -0.34
C ALA A 279 11.91 8.15 -1.83
N VAL A 280 11.00 7.29 -2.23
CA VAL A 280 10.60 7.23 -3.64
C VAL A 280 9.89 8.49 -4.10
N PHE A 281 8.94 9.05 -3.32
CA PHE A 281 8.24 10.26 -3.72
C PHE A 281 9.19 11.47 -3.83
N ILE A 282 10.16 11.62 -2.93
CA ILE A 282 11.15 12.69 -3.05
C ILE A 282 12.09 12.47 -4.24
N LEU A 283 12.48 11.21 -4.51
CA LEU A 283 13.29 10.85 -5.67
C LEU A 283 12.59 11.12 -6.99
N ILE A 284 11.26 10.91 -7.07
CA ILE A 284 10.46 11.33 -8.25
C ILE A 284 10.69 12.82 -8.54
N GLY A 285 10.57 13.67 -7.52
CA GLY A 285 10.79 15.11 -7.68
C GLY A 285 12.21 15.46 -8.12
N LEU A 286 13.21 14.82 -7.54
CA LEU A 286 14.64 15.05 -7.84
C LEU A 286 15.05 14.63 -9.26
N GLN A 287 14.28 13.78 -9.95
CA GLN A 287 14.61 13.34 -11.32
C GLN A 287 14.29 14.38 -12.39
N LEU A 288 13.44 15.38 -12.14
CA LEU A 288 13.04 16.33 -13.18
C LEU A 288 14.20 17.11 -13.81
N PRO A 289 15.16 17.68 -13.06
CA PRO A 289 16.29 18.40 -13.66
C PRO A 289 17.15 17.51 -14.54
N VAL A 290 17.38 16.26 -14.11
CA VAL A 290 18.14 15.26 -14.88
C VAL A 290 17.44 14.94 -16.20
N ILE A 291 16.11 14.78 -16.17
CA ILE A 291 15.30 14.53 -17.37
C ILE A 291 15.35 15.75 -18.31
N LEU A 292 15.19 16.97 -17.78
CA LEU A 292 15.20 18.21 -18.56
C LEU A 292 16.54 18.45 -19.24
N HIS A 293 17.65 18.16 -18.57
CA HIS A 293 18.99 18.34 -19.14
C HIS A 293 19.24 17.45 -20.37
N ASN A 294 18.59 16.29 -20.43
CA ASN A 294 18.76 15.32 -21.52
C ASN A 294 17.77 15.55 -22.69
N LEU A 295 16.91 16.57 -22.61
CA LEU A 295 15.95 16.88 -23.68
C LEU A 295 16.52 17.85 -24.71
N PRO A 296 16.14 17.73 -26.00
CA PRO A 296 16.49 18.69 -27.03
C PRO A 296 15.97 20.09 -26.70
N GLN A 297 16.81 21.11 -26.87
CA GLN A 297 16.43 22.49 -26.60
C GLN A 297 15.24 22.92 -27.50
N GLY A 298 14.22 23.55 -26.91
CA GLY A 298 13.03 24.05 -27.61
C GLY A 298 11.85 23.08 -27.68
N HIS A 299 12.00 21.80 -27.38
CA HIS A 299 10.89 20.83 -27.42
C HIS A 299 10.06 20.73 -26.12
N VAL A 300 10.58 21.28 -25.01
CA VAL A 300 9.95 21.19 -23.67
C VAL A 300 8.50 21.69 -23.64
N PRO A 301 8.14 22.88 -24.22
CA PRO A 301 6.74 23.33 -24.18
C PRO A 301 5.77 22.38 -24.89
N MET A 302 6.20 21.78 -26.00
CA MET A 302 5.40 20.85 -26.77
C MET A 302 5.19 19.53 -26.01
N LEU A 303 6.25 19.03 -25.37
CA LEU A 303 6.20 17.84 -24.51
C LEU A 303 5.31 18.02 -23.27
N ILE A 304 5.26 19.24 -22.69
CA ILE A 304 4.31 19.58 -21.64
C ILE A 304 2.88 19.44 -22.15
N VAL A 305 2.57 19.96 -23.33
CA VAL A 305 1.23 19.84 -23.93
C VAL A 305 0.88 18.38 -24.17
N TYR A 306 1.80 17.58 -24.71
CA TYR A 306 1.59 16.14 -24.89
C TYR A 306 1.33 15.44 -23.55
N GLY A 307 2.13 15.75 -22.53
CA GLY A 307 1.95 15.22 -21.16
C GLY A 307 0.58 15.58 -20.57
N ILE A 308 0.11 16.81 -20.76
CA ILE A 308 -1.22 17.24 -20.30
C ILE A 308 -2.33 16.47 -21.01
N ILE A 309 -2.27 16.36 -22.37
CA ILE A 309 -3.30 15.66 -23.16
C ILE A 309 -3.34 14.18 -22.76
N ILE A 310 -2.18 13.53 -22.64
CA ILE A 310 -2.08 12.12 -22.24
C ILE A 310 -2.58 11.92 -20.80
N SER A 311 -2.32 12.87 -19.89
CA SER A 311 -2.86 12.83 -18.52
C SER A 311 -4.38 12.88 -18.51
N ILE A 312 -4.97 13.81 -19.27
CA ILE A 312 -6.42 13.95 -19.41
C ILE A 312 -7.01 12.67 -20.02
N ALA A 313 -6.40 12.15 -21.09
CA ALA A 313 -6.82 10.91 -21.73
C ALA A 313 -6.80 9.74 -20.73
N THR A 314 -5.74 9.60 -19.95
CA THR A 314 -5.59 8.55 -18.95
C THR A 314 -6.66 8.63 -17.85
N ILE A 315 -6.98 9.83 -17.37
CA ILE A 315 -8.04 10.05 -16.36
C ILE A 315 -9.41 9.71 -16.97
N LEU A 316 -9.69 10.18 -18.17
CA LEU A 316 -10.97 9.92 -18.86
C LEU A 316 -11.16 8.44 -19.16
N VAL A 317 -10.13 7.77 -19.67
CA VAL A 317 -10.13 6.32 -19.97
C VAL A 317 -10.46 5.52 -18.71
N ARG A 318 -9.88 5.86 -17.57
CA ARG A 318 -10.21 5.22 -16.30
C ARG A 318 -11.68 5.42 -15.90
N ILE A 319 -12.20 6.63 -16.02
CA ILE A 319 -13.62 6.90 -15.74
C ILE A 319 -14.50 6.09 -16.69
N ILE A 320 -14.20 6.11 -17.99
CA ILE A 320 -14.96 5.37 -19.02
C ILE A 320 -14.94 3.86 -18.77
N TRP A 321 -13.84 3.29 -18.26
CA TRP A 321 -13.73 1.85 -17.99
C TRP A 321 -14.40 1.42 -16.69
N VAL A 322 -14.22 2.18 -15.59
CA VAL A 322 -14.70 1.80 -14.24
C VAL A 322 -16.22 1.65 -14.20
N TYR A 323 -16.97 2.51 -14.87
CA TYR A 323 -18.43 2.43 -14.88
C TYR A 323 -18.94 1.16 -15.60
N PRO A 324 -18.58 0.87 -16.86
CA PRO A 324 -19.00 -0.38 -17.48
C PRO A 324 -18.52 -1.62 -16.76
N SER A 325 -17.27 -1.65 -16.30
CA SER A 325 -16.73 -2.80 -15.55
C SER A 325 -17.51 -3.08 -14.25
N THR A 326 -18.08 -2.04 -13.65
CA THR A 326 -18.89 -2.16 -12.44
C THR A 326 -20.33 -2.58 -12.75
N TYR A 327 -20.99 -1.98 -13.74
CA TYR A 327 -22.43 -2.15 -13.96
C TYR A 327 -22.77 -3.23 -15.01
N LEU A 328 -21.98 -3.35 -16.08
CA LEU A 328 -22.28 -4.27 -17.20
C LEU A 328 -22.37 -5.74 -16.76
N PRO A 329 -21.47 -6.30 -15.93
CA PRO A 329 -21.58 -7.68 -15.48
C PRO A 329 -22.87 -7.96 -14.69
N ARG A 330 -23.40 -6.96 -13.98
CA ARG A 330 -24.67 -7.07 -13.25
C ARG A 330 -25.89 -7.03 -14.14
N LEU A 331 -25.79 -6.36 -15.29
CA LEU A 331 -26.85 -6.37 -16.31
C LEU A 331 -26.92 -7.72 -17.04
N ILE A 332 -25.74 -8.30 -17.35
CA ILE A 332 -25.64 -9.55 -18.11
C ILE A 332 -25.93 -10.78 -17.26
N SER A 333 -25.46 -10.83 -15.99
CA SER A 333 -25.53 -12.00 -15.13
C SER A 333 -26.50 -11.83 -13.96
N LYS A 334 -27.59 -12.64 -13.95
CA LYS A 334 -28.56 -12.70 -12.84
C LYS A 334 -27.88 -13.13 -11.53
N LYS A 335 -26.96 -14.10 -11.58
CA LYS A 335 -26.21 -14.60 -10.42
C LYS A 335 -25.41 -13.48 -9.74
N ILE A 336 -24.74 -12.63 -10.52
CA ILE A 336 -23.96 -11.51 -9.98
C ILE A 336 -24.88 -10.47 -9.33
N ARG A 337 -26.03 -10.20 -9.95
CA ARG A 337 -27.01 -9.24 -9.44
C ARG A 337 -27.62 -9.67 -8.10
N GLU A 338 -27.80 -10.98 -7.90
CA GLU A 338 -28.34 -11.54 -6.65
C GLU A 338 -27.30 -11.66 -5.53
N THR A 339 -26.04 -11.90 -5.89
CA THR A 339 -24.96 -12.10 -4.90
C THR A 339 -24.22 -10.84 -4.50
N GLU A 340 -24.20 -9.82 -5.37
CA GLU A 340 -23.48 -8.58 -5.09
C GLU A 340 -24.45 -7.40 -5.01
N PRO A 341 -24.40 -6.61 -3.90
CA PRO A 341 -25.24 -5.42 -3.77
C PRO A 341 -24.95 -4.43 -4.90
N TYR A 342 -26.00 -3.77 -5.39
CA TYR A 342 -25.87 -2.77 -6.44
C TYR A 342 -25.11 -1.54 -5.91
N PRO A 343 -23.95 -1.21 -6.45
CA PRO A 343 -23.15 -0.11 -5.92
C PRO A 343 -23.79 1.23 -6.26
N HIS A 344 -23.79 2.13 -5.29
CA HIS A 344 -24.16 3.51 -5.55
C HIS A 344 -23.08 4.18 -6.43
N TRP A 345 -23.48 5.10 -7.32
CA TRP A 345 -22.57 5.73 -8.28
C TRP A 345 -21.44 6.56 -7.63
N LYS A 346 -21.67 7.14 -6.43
CA LYS A 346 -20.69 7.99 -5.74
C LYS A 346 -19.41 7.25 -5.34
N PRO A 347 -19.43 6.10 -4.63
CA PRO A 347 -18.23 5.31 -4.38
C PRO A 347 -17.54 4.83 -5.67
N VAL A 348 -18.31 4.48 -6.72
CA VAL A 348 -17.76 4.08 -8.02
C VAL A 348 -17.00 5.24 -8.66
N PHE A 349 -17.51 6.48 -8.55
CA PHE A 349 -16.82 7.66 -9.02
C PHE A 349 -15.50 7.89 -8.28
N ILE A 350 -15.47 7.68 -6.95
CA ILE A 350 -14.21 7.80 -6.18
C ILE A 350 -13.19 6.76 -6.64
N VAL A 351 -13.58 5.49 -6.88
CA VAL A 351 -12.68 4.48 -7.46
C VAL A 351 -12.16 4.93 -8.83
N ALA A 352 -13.02 5.48 -9.68
CA ALA A 352 -12.64 5.99 -10.99
C ALA A 352 -11.68 7.20 -10.89
N TRP A 353 -11.90 8.09 -9.93
CA TRP A 353 -11.06 9.27 -9.74
C TRP A 353 -9.72 8.95 -9.04
N SER A 354 -9.65 7.90 -8.23
CA SER A 354 -8.46 7.49 -7.46
C SER A 354 -7.43 6.78 -8.32
N GLY A 355 -7.07 7.37 -9.47
CA GLY A 355 -6.15 6.79 -10.44
C GLY A 355 -4.79 7.49 -10.50
N MET A 356 -4.27 7.94 -9.35
CA MET A 356 -2.96 8.58 -9.28
C MET A 356 -1.85 7.64 -9.75
N ARG A 357 -0.85 8.18 -10.44
CA ARG A 357 0.33 7.42 -10.89
C ARG A 357 1.48 7.64 -9.92
N GLY A 358 2.35 6.63 -9.77
CA GLY A 358 3.39 6.68 -8.75
C GLY A 358 4.70 6.09 -9.21
N VAL A 359 5.32 5.40 -8.28
CA VAL A 359 6.69 4.91 -8.31
C VAL A 359 6.96 3.94 -9.44
N VAL A 360 6.06 2.96 -9.62
CA VAL A 360 6.24 1.91 -10.63
C VAL A 360 6.29 2.48 -12.03
N SER A 361 5.47 3.52 -12.31
CA SER A 361 5.51 4.22 -13.60
C SER A 361 6.84 4.91 -13.87
N LEU A 362 7.43 5.61 -12.88
CA LEU A 362 8.74 6.25 -13.07
C LEU A 362 9.85 5.20 -13.19
N ALA A 363 9.84 4.17 -12.35
CA ALA A 363 10.83 3.11 -12.40
C ALA A 363 10.80 2.37 -13.74
N ALA A 364 9.60 2.06 -14.27
CA ALA A 364 9.44 1.45 -15.58
C ALA A 364 9.96 2.37 -16.70
N ALA A 365 9.67 3.69 -16.64
CA ALA A 365 10.19 4.63 -17.62
C ALA A 365 11.74 4.70 -17.61
N LEU A 366 12.34 4.76 -16.42
CA LEU A 366 13.80 4.78 -16.27
C LEU A 366 14.45 3.48 -16.76
N SER A 367 13.77 2.33 -16.70
CA SER A 367 14.28 1.04 -17.14
C SER A 367 14.24 0.82 -18.66
N ILE A 368 13.75 1.78 -19.44
CA ILE A 368 13.88 1.76 -20.90
C ILE A 368 15.38 1.70 -21.26
N PRO A 369 15.82 0.73 -22.08
CA PRO A 369 17.20 0.62 -22.51
C PRO A 369 17.75 1.93 -23.10
N LEU A 370 19.03 2.20 -22.91
CA LEU A 370 19.69 3.37 -23.53
C LEU A 370 19.87 3.19 -25.03
N MET A 371 20.12 1.94 -25.45
CA MET A 371 20.44 1.57 -26.83
C MET A 371 19.57 0.40 -27.26
N ILE A 372 19.20 0.34 -28.54
CA ILE A 372 18.58 -0.84 -29.15
C ILE A 372 19.64 -1.88 -29.49
N ASN A 373 20.74 -1.43 -30.08
CA ASN A 373 21.93 -2.19 -30.47
C ASN A 373 23.19 -1.36 -30.11
N GLU A 374 24.38 -1.86 -30.44
CA GLU A 374 25.64 -1.14 -30.16
C GLU A 374 25.74 0.24 -30.85
N ALA A 375 24.95 0.51 -31.92
CA ALA A 375 25.01 1.72 -32.73
C ALA A 375 23.83 2.68 -32.53
N ASP A 376 22.62 2.16 -32.21
CA ASP A 376 21.39 2.95 -32.24
C ASP A 376 20.84 3.21 -30.84
N ALA A 377 20.61 4.49 -30.51
CA ALA A 377 19.94 4.89 -29.28
C ALA A 377 18.45 4.50 -29.30
N PHE A 378 17.89 4.23 -28.12
CA PHE A 378 16.45 3.92 -28.02
C PHE A 378 15.60 5.15 -28.40
N PRO A 379 14.69 5.04 -29.37
CA PRO A 379 13.94 6.18 -29.88
C PRO A 379 13.00 6.76 -28.84
N PHE A 380 12.89 8.07 -28.80
CA PHE A 380 12.00 8.82 -27.90
C PHE A 380 12.14 8.49 -26.41
N ARG A 381 13.26 7.93 -25.96
CA ARG A 381 13.44 7.55 -24.56
C ARG A 381 13.28 8.73 -23.60
N ASN A 382 13.93 9.86 -23.89
CA ASN A 382 13.90 11.03 -23.01
C ASN A 382 12.52 11.71 -23.02
N GLU A 383 11.84 11.73 -24.17
CA GLU A 383 10.48 12.24 -24.32
C GLU A 383 9.49 11.38 -23.52
N ILE A 384 9.58 10.05 -23.58
CA ILE A 384 8.76 9.12 -22.80
C ILE A 384 8.99 9.36 -21.31
N LEU A 385 10.23 9.50 -20.86
CA LEU A 385 10.55 9.82 -19.47
C LEU A 385 9.89 11.11 -19.01
N PHE A 386 10.00 12.17 -19.81
CA PHE A 386 9.43 13.47 -19.48
C PHE A 386 7.89 13.44 -19.48
N ILE A 387 7.25 12.84 -20.48
CA ILE A 387 5.80 12.70 -20.55
C ILE A 387 5.31 11.89 -19.34
N THR A 388 5.97 10.78 -19.01
CA THR A 388 5.65 9.98 -17.81
C THR A 388 5.72 10.81 -16.54
N PHE A 389 6.78 11.61 -16.38
CA PHE A 389 6.91 12.51 -15.24
C PHE A 389 5.76 13.51 -15.15
N ILE A 390 5.39 14.15 -16.26
CA ILE A 390 4.25 15.09 -16.30
C ILE A 390 2.94 14.38 -15.94
N VAL A 391 2.72 13.16 -16.44
CA VAL A 391 1.52 12.38 -16.10
C VAL A 391 1.47 12.04 -14.61
N ILE A 392 2.60 11.63 -14.02
CA ILE A 392 2.69 11.37 -12.58
C ILE A 392 2.37 12.65 -11.80
N LEU A 393 3.01 13.75 -12.14
CA LEU A 393 2.82 15.02 -11.44
C LEU A 393 1.37 15.51 -11.51
N ILE A 394 0.76 15.53 -12.70
CA ILE A 394 -0.61 15.98 -12.89
C ILE A 394 -1.58 15.07 -12.13
N THR A 395 -1.43 13.75 -12.25
CA THR A 395 -2.35 12.83 -11.57
C THR A 395 -2.20 12.90 -10.05
N LEU A 396 -0.98 12.98 -9.51
CA LEU A 396 -0.77 13.15 -8.07
C LEU A 396 -1.33 14.48 -7.56
N VAL A 397 -1.05 15.59 -8.23
CA VAL A 397 -1.47 16.91 -7.78
C VAL A 397 -2.96 17.12 -7.98
N VAL A 398 -3.47 16.92 -9.20
CA VAL A 398 -4.89 17.19 -9.52
C VAL A 398 -5.82 16.22 -8.82
N GLN A 399 -5.59 14.91 -8.96
CA GLN A 399 -6.46 13.90 -8.34
C GLN A 399 -6.25 13.86 -6.82
N GLY A 400 -5.01 13.94 -6.33
CA GLY A 400 -4.71 13.84 -4.91
C GLY A 400 -5.22 15.03 -4.09
N LEU A 401 -5.10 16.27 -4.59
CA LEU A 401 -5.63 17.44 -3.88
C LEU A 401 -7.14 17.58 -4.02
N SER A 402 -7.72 17.17 -5.15
CA SER A 402 -9.17 17.24 -5.36
C SER A 402 -9.95 16.14 -4.66
N LEU A 403 -9.33 14.98 -4.39
CA LEU A 403 -9.98 13.81 -3.81
C LEU A 403 -10.66 14.09 -2.45
N PRO A 404 -10.03 14.75 -1.46
CA PRO A 404 -10.69 15.11 -0.20
C PRO A 404 -11.90 16.02 -0.39
N TYR A 405 -11.79 16.98 -1.31
CA TYR A 405 -12.88 17.90 -1.64
C TYR A 405 -14.07 17.15 -2.26
N LEU A 406 -13.79 16.26 -3.22
CA LEU A 406 -14.82 15.46 -3.90
C LEU A 406 -15.56 14.54 -2.92
N ILE A 407 -14.84 13.88 -2.01
CA ILE A 407 -15.44 12.99 -1.00
C ILE A 407 -16.41 13.77 -0.11
N ARG A 408 -15.98 14.93 0.39
CA ARG A 408 -16.83 15.80 1.21
C ARG A 408 -18.06 16.32 0.43
N LYS A 409 -17.86 16.78 -0.81
CA LYS A 409 -18.93 17.30 -1.67
C LYS A 409 -19.95 16.24 -2.05
N LEU A 410 -19.50 15.01 -2.31
CA LEU A 410 -20.38 13.89 -2.65
C LEU A 410 -21.16 13.37 -1.43
N ASN A 411 -20.80 13.80 -0.23
CA ASN A 411 -21.44 13.41 1.03
C ASN A 411 -21.65 11.89 1.09
N ILE A 412 -20.54 11.13 0.97
CA ILE A 412 -20.58 9.68 0.96
C ILE A 412 -20.87 9.21 2.39
N ILE A 413 -22.12 8.88 2.64
CA ILE A 413 -22.54 8.34 3.93
C ILE A 413 -22.06 6.89 3.98
N VAL A 414 -21.09 6.63 4.81
CA VAL A 414 -20.70 5.28 5.19
C VAL A 414 -21.75 4.81 6.20
N LYS A 415 -22.66 3.92 5.80
CA LYS A 415 -23.37 3.09 6.78
C LYS A 415 -22.33 2.10 7.32
N ASP A 416 -21.55 2.56 8.26
CA ASP A 416 -20.53 1.73 8.87
C ASP A 416 -21.16 0.91 9.99
N ASN A 417 -21.61 -0.30 9.64
CA ASN A 417 -22.00 -1.31 10.61
C ASN A 417 -20.76 -1.99 11.23
N SER A 418 -19.56 -1.39 11.09
CA SER A 418 -18.33 -1.96 11.65
C SER A 418 -18.39 -1.99 13.16
N GLU A 419 -18.91 -0.95 13.79
CA GLU A 419 -19.07 -0.88 15.25
C GLU A 419 -20.02 -1.98 15.76
N GLU A 420 -21.18 -2.16 15.09
CA GLU A 420 -22.12 -3.22 15.46
C GLU A 420 -21.48 -4.61 15.30
N LYS A 421 -20.76 -4.85 14.21
CA LYS A 421 -20.04 -6.12 13.97
C LYS A 421 -18.88 -6.34 14.94
N GLU A 422 -18.20 -5.29 15.33
CA GLU A 422 -17.10 -5.35 16.31
C GLU A 422 -17.65 -5.72 17.69
N ILE A 423 -18.79 -5.14 18.08
CA ILE A 423 -19.52 -5.52 19.29
C ILE A 423 -19.99 -6.98 19.22
N GLU A 424 -20.53 -7.44 18.08
CA GLU A 424 -20.92 -8.84 17.89
C GLU A 424 -19.72 -9.79 18.06
N ILE A 425 -18.56 -9.47 17.48
CA ILE A 425 -17.33 -10.25 17.63
C ILE A 425 -16.90 -10.28 19.10
N GLN A 426 -16.88 -9.15 19.78
CA GLN A 426 -16.52 -9.08 21.19
C GLN A 426 -17.50 -9.88 22.07
N MET A 427 -18.77 -9.83 21.78
CA MET A 427 -19.78 -10.66 22.47
C MET A 427 -19.53 -12.16 22.29
N HIS A 428 -19.22 -12.60 21.07
CA HIS A 428 -18.86 -13.99 20.80
C HIS A 428 -17.64 -14.44 21.60
N LEU A 429 -16.60 -13.61 21.63
CA LEU A 429 -15.38 -13.90 22.40
C LEU A 429 -15.65 -14.01 23.88
N VAL A 430 -16.40 -13.07 24.44
CA VAL A 430 -16.75 -13.07 25.88
C VAL A 430 -17.66 -14.25 26.24
N THR A 431 -18.61 -14.59 25.39
CA THR A 431 -19.47 -15.75 25.59
C THR A 431 -18.65 -17.05 25.63
N ALA A 432 -17.68 -17.20 24.72
CA ALA A 432 -16.79 -18.35 24.72
C ALA A 432 -15.92 -18.42 26.01
N ILE A 433 -15.41 -17.27 26.49
CA ILE A 433 -14.65 -17.19 27.74
C ILE A 433 -15.51 -17.60 28.94
N LEU A 434 -16.73 -17.08 29.05
CA LEU A 434 -17.63 -17.42 30.15
C LEU A 434 -18.02 -18.90 30.13
N ALA A 435 -18.29 -19.46 28.95
CA ALA A 435 -18.55 -20.90 28.80
C ALA A 435 -17.36 -21.74 29.27
N TYR A 436 -16.14 -21.36 28.90
CA TYR A 436 -14.92 -22.05 29.31
C TYR A 436 -14.70 -21.98 30.83
N ILE A 437 -14.92 -20.80 31.45
CA ILE A 437 -14.83 -20.63 32.90
C ILE A 437 -15.85 -21.51 33.62
N ASP A 438 -17.08 -21.55 33.12
CA ASP A 438 -18.16 -22.35 33.73
C ASP A 438 -17.95 -23.86 33.57
N GLU A 439 -17.25 -24.31 32.54
CA GLU A 439 -16.91 -25.72 32.31
C GLU A 439 -15.69 -26.17 33.12
N HIS A 440 -14.59 -25.42 33.08
CA HIS A 440 -13.30 -25.86 33.61
C HIS A 440 -12.96 -25.33 35.00
N TYR A 441 -13.52 -24.19 35.42
CA TYR A 441 -13.18 -23.50 36.70
C TYR A 441 -14.40 -23.32 37.61
N LYS A 442 -15.45 -24.12 37.44
CA LYS A 442 -16.69 -24.04 38.23
C LYS A 442 -16.46 -24.18 39.75
N THR A 443 -15.51 -25.01 40.15
CA THR A 443 -15.16 -25.27 41.55
C THR A 443 -14.37 -24.10 42.14
N GLU A 444 -13.44 -23.56 41.38
CA GLU A 444 -12.57 -22.43 41.74
C GLU A 444 -13.40 -21.15 41.87
N VAL A 445 -14.33 -20.89 40.96
CA VAL A 445 -15.27 -19.75 41.03
C VAL A 445 -16.09 -19.76 42.32
N ARG A 446 -16.41 -20.95 42.85
CA ARG A 446 -17.14 -21.06 44.11
C ARG A 446 -16.28 -20.88 45.36
N LYS A 447 -15.00 -21.26 45.29
CA LYS A 447 -14.09 -21.31 46.43
C LYS A 447 -13.13 -20.13 46.49
N ASP A 448 -12.76 -19.56 45.39
CA ASP A 448 -11.76 -18.51 45.28
C ASP A 448 -12.36 -17.19 44.80
N LYS A 449 -12.12 -16.14 45.58
CA LYS A 449 -12.58 -14.77 45.33
C LYS A 449 -12.01 -14.22 44.00
N ALA A 450 -10.76 -14.57 43.64
CA ALA A 450 -10.14 -14.10 42.40
C ALA A 450 -10.85 -14.64 41.16
N PHE A 451 -11.18 -15.95 41.17
CA PHE A 451 -11.94 -16.56 40.07
C PHE A 451 -13.37 -16.02 39.97
N LYS A 452 -14.01 -15.74 41.10
CA LYS A 452 -15.32 -15.10 41.15
C LYS A 452 -15.29 -13.70 40.52
N MET A 453 -14.30 -12.87 40.92
CA MET A 453 -14.10 -11.52 40.36
C MET A 453 -13.79 -11.57 38.88
N LEU A 454 -12.99 -12.56 38.40
CA LEU A 454 -12.69 -12.76 36.99
C LEU A 454 -13.97 -13.01 36.20
N ARG A 455 -14.83 -13.91 36.66
CA ARG A 455 -16.11 -14.23 36.03
C ARG A 455 -17.05 -13.01 35.98
N GLU A 456 -17.23 -12.33 37.12
CA GLU A 456 -18.05 -11.12 37.22
C GLU A 456 -17.59 -10.01 36.29
N ARG A 457 -16.29 -9.85 36.09
CA ARG A 457 -15.69 -8.88 35.15
C ARG A 457 -16.13 -9.17 33.73
N TYR A 458 -16.09 -10.43 33.27
CA TYR A 458 -16.51 -10.79 31.92
C TYR A 458 -18.05 -10.72 31.76
N GLU A 459 -18.84 -11.05 32.77
CA GLU A 459 -20.30 -10.86 32.77
C GLU A 459 -20.69 -9.38 32.67
N HIS A 460 -20.00 -8.53 33.43
CA HIS A 460 -20.21 -7.09 33.34
C HIS A 460 -19.88 -6.55 31.94
N PHE A 461 -18.75 -6.98 31.37
CA PHE A 461 -18.36 -6.61 30.01
C PHE A 461 -19.40 -7.08 28.98
N GLN A 462 -19.89 -8.31 29.10
CA GLN A 462 -20.95 -8.83 28.22
C GLN A 462 -22.23 -7.98 28.31
N THR A 463 -22.62 -7.61 29.53
CA THR A 463 -23.81 -6.79 29.76
C THR A 463 -23.68 -5.39 29.14
N LEU A 464 -22.50 -4.77 29.23
CA LEU A 464 -22.22 -3.48 28.60
C LEU A 464 -22.34 -3.57 27.09
N GLN A 465 -21.70 -4.57 26.46
CA GLN A 465 -21.76 -4.79 25.02
C GLN A 465 -23.19 -5.06 24.52
N GLN A 466 -24.00 -5.83 25.27
CA GLN A 466 -25.40 -6.05 24.92
C GLN A 466 -26.24 -4.76 24.97
N LYS A 467 -25.99 -3.89 25.93
CA LYS A 467 -26.66 -2.61 26.05
C LYS A 467 -26.28 -1.64 24.92
N GLN A 468 -25.01 -1.64 24.50
CA GLN A 468 -24.54 -0.87 23.33
C GLN A 468 -25.22 -1.35 22.04
N LEU A 469 -25.29 -2.66 21.83
CA LEU A 469 -25.92 -3.25 20.63
C LEU A 469 -27.42 -2.92 20.54
N LYS A 470 -28.12 -2.87 21.68
CA LYS A 470 -29.53 -2.49 21.77
C LYS A 470 -29.77 -0.98 21.71
N LYS A 471 -28.73 -0.16 21.53
CA LYS A 471 -28.80 1.31 21.58
C LYS A 471 -29.47 1.86 22.85
N GLN A 472 -29.45 1.08 23.93
CA GLN A 472 -30.02 1.46 25.23
C GLN A 472 -29.09 2.34 26.07
N ILE A 473 -27.81 2.37 25.70
CA ILE A 473 -26.83 3.32 26.22
C ILE A 473 -26.28 4.08 25.02
N SER A 474 -26.63 5.36 24.93
CA SER A 474 -26.08 6.28 23.91
C SER A 474 -24.72 6.85 24.32
N GLU A 475 -24.29 6.57 25.54
CA GLU A 475 -23.03 7.11 26.03
C GLU A 475 -21.94 6.05 25.91
N PRO A 476 -20.90 6.29 25.07
CA PRO A 476 -19.63 5.59 25.21
C PRO A 476 -19.15 5.75 26.66
N VAL A 477 -18.34 4.81 27.15
CA VAL A 477 -17.66 4.94 28.44
C VAL A 477 -17.17 6.39 28.55
N HIS A 478 -17.60 7.08 29.61
CA HIS A 478 -17.52 8.54 29.73
C HIS A 478 -16.13 9.02 29.25
N PRO A 479 -16.00 9.94 28.28
CA PRO A 479 -14.68 10.34 27.74
C PRO A 479 -13.68 10.70 28.84
N LYS A 480 -14.17 11.31 29.92
CA LYS A 480 -13.36 11.59 31.11
C LYS A 480 -12.79 10.38 31.81
N TYR A 481 -13.37 9.17 31.65
CA TYR A 481 -12.82 7.96 32.27
C TYR A 481 -11.49 7.56 31.59
N PHE A 482 -11.44 7.59 30.27
CA PHE A 482 -10.21 7.33 29.55
C PHE A 482 -9.17 8.44 29.72
N GLU A 483 -9.61 9.70 29.75
CA GLU A 483 -8.73 10.83 30.11
C GLU A 483 -8.11 10.63 31.49
N ALA A 484 -8.92 10.28 32.48
CA ALA A 484 -8.42 10.00 33.83
C ALA A 484 -7.44 8.81 33.86
N LEU A 485 -7.68 7.74 33.12
CA LEU A 485 -6.75 6.61 33.03
C LEU A 485 -5.40 7.04 32.42
N LEU A 486 -5.42 7.87 31.39
CA LEU A 486 -4.18 8.40 30.79
C LEU A 486 -3.46 9.37 31.74
N GLU A 487 -4.21 10.20 32.49
CA GLU A 487 -3.63 11.05 33.56
C GLU A 487 -2.96 10.21 34.64
N LEU A 488 -3.57 9.09 35.08
CA LEU A 488 -2.97 8.19 36.05
C LEU A 488 -1.67 7.54 35.53
N ILE A 489 -1.57 7.25 34.24
CA ILE A 489 -0.31 6.81 33.64
C ILE A 489 0.75 7.89 33.71
N GLU A 490 0.41 9.15 33.43
CA GLU A 490 1.35 10.26 33.56
C GLU A 490 1.82 10.48 35.00
N VAL A 491 0.93 10.30 35.99
CA VAL A 491 1.31 10.32 37.41
C VAL A 491 2.33 9.21 37.73
N ARG A 492 2.10 7.98 37.21
CA ARG A 492 3.06 6.86 37.42
C ARG A 492 4.40 7.12 36.71
N ARG A 493 4.42 7.76 35.53
CA ARG A 493 5.65 8.15 34.84
C ARG A 493 6.44 9.17 35.64
N LYS A 494 5.79 10.18 36.24
CA LYS A 494 6.41 11.18 37.09
C LYS A 494 7.04 10.53 38.34
N ALA A 495 6.27 9.67 39.00
CA ALA A 495 6.79 8.94 40.17
C ALA A 495 7.98 8.04 39.80
N LEU A 496 7.96 7.37 38.66
CA LEU A 496 9.08 6.57 38.17
C LEU A 496 10.31 7.44 37.84
N ALA A 497 10.10 8.63 37.27
CA ALA A 497 11.17 9.58 37.00
C ALA A 497 11.84 10.07 38.31
N GLU A 498 11.07 10.34 39.37
CA GLU A 498 11.58 10.67 40.68
C GLU A 498 12.44 9.54 41.28
N LEU A 499 11.96 8.28 41.20
CA LEU A 499 12.72 7.11 41.62
C LEU A 499 14.03 6.92 40.85
N LYS A 500 14.06 7.28 39.55
CA LYS A 500 15.30 7.28 38.72
C LYS A 500 16.32 8.28 39.25
N LEU A 501 15.88 9.45 39.72
CA LEU A 501 16.77 10.49 40.28
C LEU A 501 17.35 10.12 41.62
N GLU A 502 16.64 9.32 42.44
CA GLU A 502 17.08 8.88 43.76
C GLU A 502 18.24 7.86 43.73
N ASN A 503 18.56 7.27 42.57
CA ASN A 503 19.59 6.24 42.38
C ASN A 503 19.52 5.06 43.39
N LYS A 504 18.31 4.77 43.89
CA LYS A 504 18.09 3.78 44.94
C LYS A 504 17.85 2.37 44.40
N TYR A 505 17.39 2.29 43.15
CA TYR A 505 17.02 1.03 42.50
C TYR A 505 17.90 0.77 41.30
N PRO A 506 18.21 -0.51 40.95
CA PRO A 506 18.91 -0.87 39.74
C PRO A 506 18.17 -0.38 38.48
N ASP A 507 18.91 0.15 37.49
CA ASP A 507 18.36 0.65 36.23
C ASP A 507 17.51 -0.37 35.49
N GLU A 508 17.86 -1.66 35.57
CA GLU A 508 17.12 -2.75 34.96
C GLU A 508 15.69 -2.84 35.49
N LEU A 509 15.50 -2.73 36.80
CA LEU A 509 14.18 -2.76 37.45
C LEU A 509 13.34 -1.54 37.07
N LEU A 510 13.97 -0.38 36.96
CA LEU A 510 13.31 0.86 36.55
C LEU A 510 12.88 0.80 35.07
N ARG A 511 13.71 0.24 34.19
CA ARG A 511 13.35 -0.01 32.76
C ARG A 511 12.21 -1.01 32.64
N ASN A 512 12.21 -2.09 33.42
CA ASN A 512 11.12 -3.06 33.38
C ASN A 512 9.79 -2.44 33.85
N ALA A 513 9.83 -1.58 34.89
CA ALA A 513 8.66 -0.83 35.33
C ALA A 513 8.16 0.16 34.25
N GLU A 514 9.08 0.84 33.55
CA GLU A 514 8.76 1.73 32.44
C GLU A 514 8.09 0.98 31.28
N GLN A 515 8.63 -0.18 30.89
CA GLN A 515 8.02 -1.04 29.86
C GLN A 515 6.62 -1.49 30.27
N GLY A 516 6.39 -1.82 31.56
CA GLY A 516 5.06 -2.14 32.04
C GLY A 516 4.06 -1.00 31.88
N ILE A 517 4.49 0.23 32.16
CA ILE A 517 3.67 1.44 31.95
C ILE A 517 3.39 1.66 30.47
N ASP A 518 4.40 1.48 29.61
CA ASP A 518 4.26 1.64 28.15
C ASP A 518 3.27 0.64 27.55
N HIS A 519 3.30 -0.62 27.98
CA HIS A 519 2.34 -1.64 27.53
C HIS A 519 0.90 -1.31 27.96
N GLU A 520 0.74 -0.81 29.19
CA GLU A 520 -0.59 -0.40 29.68
C GLU A 520 -1.13 0.81 28.91
N GLU A 521 -0.27 1.82 28.66
CA GLU A 521 -0.64 2.98 27.84
C GLU A 521 -1.00 2.58 26.40
N ALA A 522 -0.20 1.72 25.78
CA ALA A 522 -0.48 1.23 24.43
C ALA A 522 -1.84 0.54 24.35
N ARG A 523 -2.18 -0.29 25.37
CA ARG A 523 -3.47 -0.97 25.47
C ARG A 523 -4.63 0.03 25.60
N LEU A 524 -4.50 1.02 26.49
CA LEU A 524 -5.54 2.04 26.69
C LEU A 524 -5.74 2.91 25.45
N ARG A 525 -4.65 3.34 24.79
CA ARG A 525 -4.74 4.13 23.55
C ARG A 525 -5.36 3.34 22.39
N MET A 526 -5.16 2.03 22.33
CA MET A 526 -5.87 1.17 21.35
C MET A 526 -7.38 1.13 21.64
N GLN A 527 -7.80 1.05 22.90
CA GLN A 527 -9.22 1.07 23.29
C GLN A 527 -9.89 2.41 22.91
N VAL A 528 -9.21 3.53 23.15
CA VAL A 528 -9.71 4.87 22.77
C VAL A 528 -9.83 5.03 21.26
N LYS A 529 -8.91 4.44 20.47
CA LYS A 529 -8.98 4.51 18.99
C LYS A 529 -10.14 3.70 18.41
N THR A 530 -10.58 2.66 19.09
CA THR A 530 -11.73 1.85 18.64
C THR A 530 -13.07 2.50 19.02
N GLU A 531 -13.10 3.45 19.96
CA GLU A 531 -14.31 4.13 20.41
C GLU A 531 -14.51 5.54 19.80
N ASN A 532 -13.50 6.11 19.12
CA ASN A 532 -13.58 7.35 18.33
C ASN A 532 -13.65 7.07 16.81
#